data_9f0480ca832eb7cff66efd3821c0eadf
#
_entry.id   9f0480ca832eb7cff66efd3821c0eadf
#
_cell.length_a   1.000
_cell.length_b   1.000
_cell.length_c   1.000
_cell.angle_alpha   90.00
_cell.angle_beta   90.00
_cell.angle_gamma   90.00
#
_symmetry.space_group_name_H-M   'P 1'
#
loop_
_entity.id
_entity.type
_entity.pdbx_description
1 polymer ?
#
loop_
_entity_poly.entity_id
_entity_poly.type
_entity_poly.pdbx_seq_one_letter_code
_entity_poly.pdbx_strand_id
1 'polypeptide(L)'
;DNRALLSVTHTANQGGSLVSNDNVIPYQSYAYERIFVHHYQALNYIALNKLEDAQVEMRRAQFLQDQAQQQEPTNNNSLSQEALSEYQQRLNNTEQLAQRVTSSRQNAAPLYLAGLLYEAKRKFDDALIDYKRALSLVPNNRFLQEDVIRLARQLNRKDEFKNLANVATKSAKNNEGTVVIFYEEDFAPAKEELFLPFPWPEAWYTVAFPYYGDSWHSPQPLTIQHTFLKDSLSSQVLTDTQALAARALKDNYVSLLIRQTL
;
A
#
# COMPACT_ATOMS: atom_id res chain seq x y z
N ASP A 1 29.04 13.37 -2.89
CA ASP A 1 28.48 14.61 -2.26
C ASP A 1 27.19 15.14 -2.91
N ASN A 2 26.54 14.30 -3.71
CA ASN A 2 25.24 14.67 -4.30
C ASN A 2 24.07 14.66 -3.30
N ARG A 3 24.25 14.07 -2.11
CA ARG A 3 23.18 13.99 -1.10
C ARG A 3 22.87 15.34 -0.43
N ALA A 4 23.87 16.19 -0.26
CA ALA A 4 23.71 17.51 0.34
C ALA A 4 22.97 18.48 -0.61
N LEU A 5 23.26 18.39 -1.92
CA LEU A 5 22.57 19.19 -2.95
C LEU A 5 21.11 18.83 -3.09
N LEU A 6 20.74 17.53 -2.99
CA LEU A 6 19.35 17.07 -3.01
C LEU A 6 18.57 17.53 -1.77
N SER A 7 19.24 17.59 -0.59
CA SER A 7 18.64 18.10 0.64
C SER A 7 18.35 19.60 0.58
N VAL A 8 19.27 20.39 0.02
CA VAL A 8 19.11 21.84 -0.15
C VAL A 8 17.99 22.16 -1.14
N THR A 9 17.92 21.44 -2.26
CA THR A 9 16.84 21.60 -3.25
C THR A 9 15.47 21.23 -2.67
N HIS A 10 15.40 20.19 -1.84
CA HIS A 10 14.16 19.77 -1.20
C HIS A 10 13.65 20.81 -0.20
N THR A 11 14.55 21.38 0.60
CA THR A 11 14.21 22.43 1.58
C THR A 11 13.85 23.76 0.88
N ALA A 12 14.57 24.09 -0.19
CA ALA A 12 14.27 25.29 -0.99
C ALA A 12 12.92 25.19 -1.71
N ASN A 13 12.58 23.98 -2.22
CA ASN A 13 11.29 23.74 -2.85
C ASN A 13 10.13 23.78 -1.85
N GLN A 14 10.32 23.33 -0.62
CA GLN A 14 9.31 23.45 0.44
C GLN A 14 9.12 24.89 0.89
N GLY A 15 10.20 25.68 0.97
CA GLY A 15 10.12 27.12 1.26
C GLY A 15 9.47 27.91 0.11
N GLY A 16 9.70 27.48 -1.13
CA GLY A 16 9.10 28.09 -2.31
C GLY A 16 7.58 27.88 -2.43
N SER A 17 7.04 26.76 -1.88
CA SER A 17 5.60 26.49 -1.91
C SER A 17 4.80 27.30 -0.91
N LEU A 18 5.45 27.79 0.14
CA LEU A 18 4.82 28.71 1.09
C LEU A 18 4.56 30.10 0.46
N VAL A 19 5.19 30.41 -0.68
CA VAL A 19 5.13 31.73 -1.34
C VAL A 19 4.56 31.65 -2.76
N SER A 20 4.45 30.45 -3.35
CA SER A 20 3.97 30.27 -4.71
C SER A 20 3.07 29.03 -4.85
N ASN A 21 2.26 29.04 -5.91
CA ASN A 21 1.33 27.97 -6.24
C ASN A 21 2.01 26.58 -6.25
N ASP A 22 1.35 25.57 -5.68
CA ASP A 22 1.78 24.15 -5.64
C ASP A 22 2.21 23.59 -7.02
N ASN A 23 1.79 24.20 -8.12
CA ASN A 23 2.19 23.84 -9.49
C ASN A 23 3.70 24.01 -9.76
N VAL A 24 4.44 24.71 -8.91
CA VAL A 24 5.89 24.94 -9.05
C VAL A 24 6.69 23.84 -8.35
N ILE A 25 6.05 23.04 -7.50
CA ILE A 25 6.75 21.99 -6.74
C ILE A 25 6.74 20.69 -7.52
N PRO A 26 7.91 20.04 -7.68
CA PRO A 26 7.96 18.71 -8.27
C PRO A 26 7.06 17.74 -7.48
N TYR A 27 6.30 16.91 -8.20
CA TYR A 27 5.47 15.89 -7.60
C TYR A 27 6.23 15.02 -6.62
N GLN A 28 5.75 14.94 -5.39
CA GLN A 28 6.29 14.05 -4.38
C GLN A 28 5.41 12.81 -4.25
N SER A 29 5.95 11.68 -4.69
CA SER A 29 5.24 10.40 -4.62
C SER A 29 4.98 9.97 -3.18
N TYR A 30 3.80 9.42 -2.92
CA TYR A 30 3.48 8.78 -1.65
C TYR A 30 4.30 7.50 -1.44
N ALA A 31 4.38 7.07 -0.18
CA ALA A 31 5.15 5.86 0.16
C ALA A 31 4.64 4.63 -0.62
N TYR A 32 3.32 4.42 -0.70
CA TYR A 32 2.75 3.28 -1.41
C TYR A 32 3.12 3.27 -2.91
N GLU A 33 3.19 4.43 -3.56
CA GLU A 33 3.56 4.54 -4.99
C GLU A 33 5.01 4.09 -5.21
N ARG A 34 5.94 4.58 -4.37
CA ARG A 34 7.36 4.17 -4.44
C ARG A 34 7.54 2.68 -4.17
N ILE A 35 6.77 2.11 -3.26
CA ILE A 35 6.75 0.68 -2.96
C ILE A 35 6.29 -0.11 -4.20
N PHE A 36 5.24 0.35 -4.90
CA PHE A 36 4.76 -0.28 -6.12
C PHE A 36 5.75 -0.21 -7.27
N VAL A 37 6.53 0.88 -7.41
CA VAL A 37 7.61 0.95 -8.42
C VAL A 37 8.55 -0.25 -8.29
N HIS A 38 8.99 -0.58 -7.08
CA HIS A 38 9.86 -1.72 -6.85
C HIS A 38 9.14 -3.06 -7.02
N HIS A 39 7.86 -3.12 -6.67
CA HIS A 39 7.04 -4.32 -6.89
C HIS A 39 6.94 -4.66 -8.39
N TYR A 40 6.55 -3.70 -9.22
CA TYR A 40 6.46 -3.90 -10.66
C TYR A 40 7.81 -4.13 -11.32
N GLN A 41 8.86 -3.49 -10.82
CA GLN A 41 10.22 -3.74 -11.30
C GLN A 41 10.65 -5.18 -11.00
N ALA A 42 10.29 -5.73 -9.84
CA ALA A 42 10.56 -7.13 -9.53
C ALA A 42 9.78 -8.08 -10.46
N LEU A 43 8.50 -7.80 -10.75
CA LEU A 43 7.72 -8.57 -11.71
C LEU A 43 8.37 -8.57 -13.11
N ASN A 44 8.88 -7.40 -13.56
CA ASN A 44 9.64 -7.29 -14.80
C ASN A 44 10.89 -8.18 -14.79
N TYR A 45 11.66 -8.17 -13.69
CA TYR A 45 12.83 -9.03 -13.55
C TYR A 45 12.47 -10.53 -13.52
N ILE A 46 11.35 -10.90 -12.90
CA ILE A 46 10.84 -12.28 -12.93
C ILE A 46 10.51 -12.69 -14.38
N ALA A 47 9.82 -11.83 -15.13
CA ALA A 47 9.51 -12.08 -16.54
C ALA A 47 10.76 -12.25 -17.41
N LEU A 48 11.87 -11.57 -17.04
CA LEU A 48 13.18 -11.71 -17.68
C LEU A 48 14.01 -12.88 -17.12
N ASN A 49 13.46 -13.70 -16.24
CA ASN A 49 14.15 -14.79 -15.52
C ASN A 49 15.38 -14.31 -14.70
N LYS A 50 15.35 -13.07 -14.20
CA LYS A 50 16.39 -12.44 -13.37
C LYS A 50 15.96 -12.41 -11.90
N LEU A 51 15.85 -13.58 -11.29
CA LEU A 51 15.32 -13.71 -9.92
C LEU A 51 16.17 -13.02 -8.84
N GLU A 52 17.49 -12.88 -9.06
CA GLU A 52 18.37 -12.15 -8.15
C GLU A 52 18.04 -10.64 -8.15
N ASP A 53 17.84 -10.05 -9.33
CA ASP A 53 17.50 -8.65 -9.48
C ASP A 53 16.09 -8.38 -8.92
N ALA A 54 15.13 -9.28 -9.17
CA ALA A 54 13.80 -9.21 -8.56
C ALA A 54 13.86 -9.19 -7.02
N GLN A 55 14.73 -10.02 -6.43
CA GLN A 55 14.91 -10.05 -4.98
C GLN A 55 15.56 -8.75 -4.44
N VAL A 56 16.44 -8.11 -5.21
CA VAL A 56 16.97 -6.78 -4.85
C VAL A 56 15.84 -5.75 -4.79
N GLU A 57 14.95 -5.75 -5.77
CA GLU A 57 13.80 -4.82 -5.77
C GLU A 57 12.84 -5.07 -4.60
N MET A 58 12.60 -6.32 -4.24
CA MET A 58 11.79 -6.62 -3.05
C MET A 58 12.41 -6.13 -1.75
N ARG A 59 13.74 -6.25 -1.59
CA ARG A 59 14.43 -5.66 -0.43
C ARG A 59 14.33 -4.14 -0.40
N ARG A 60 14.37 -3.47 -1.56
CA ARG A 60 14.14 -2.01 -1.66
C ARG A 60 12.72 -1.64 -1.26
N ALA A 61 11.72 -2.40 -1.73
CA ALA A 61 10.32 -2.21 -1.33
C ALA A 61 10.13 -2.35 0.18
N GLN A 62 10.74 -3.38 0.79
CA GLN A 62 10.71 -3.59 2.24
C GLN A 62 11.39 -2.45 3.00
N PHE A 63 12.57 -2.03 2.56
CA PHE A 63 13.27 -0.91 3.16
C PHE A 63 12.44 0.38 3.14
N LEU A 64 11.76 0.67 2.03
CA LEU A 64 10.87 1.83 1.93
C LEU A 64 9.66 1.69 2.87
N GLN A 65 9.10 0.50 3.05
CA GLN A 65 8.02 0.27 3.99
C GLN A 65 8.49 0.51 5.43
N ASP A 66 9.63 -0.05 5.80
CA ASP A 66 10.20 0.09 7.14
C ASP A 66 10.58 1.55 7.44
N GLN A 67 11.16 2.26 6.46
CA GLN A 67 11.47 3.69 6.57
C GLN A 67 10.19 4.53 6.72
N ALA A 68 9.16 4.25 5.92
CA ALA A 68 7.91 5.00 5.97
C ALA A 68 7.16 4.81 7.29
N GLN A 69 7.28 3.64 7.93
CA GLN A 69 6.68 3.40 9.25
C GLN A 69 7.33 4.23 10.37
N GLN A 70 8.62 4.52 10.26
CA GLN A 70 9.35 5.32 11.24
C GLN A 70 9.01 6.82 11.15
N GLN A 71 8.42 7.26 10.04
CA GLN A 71 7.95 8.63 9.90
C GLN A 71 6.61 8.77 10.62
N GLU A 72 6.54 9.63 11.64
CA GLU A 72 5.27 9.95 12.29
C GLU A 72 4.31 10.59 11.28
N PRO A 73 3.00 10.28 11.35
CA PRO A 73 1.99 11.02 10.61
C PRO A 73 2.13 12.50 11.03
N THR A 74 2.09 13.40 10.05
CA THR A 74 2.14 14.85 10.31
C THR A 74 0.81 15.28 10.97
N ASN A 75 0.60 14.84 12.20
CA ASN A 75 -0.57 15.17 13.03
C ASN A 75 -0.27 16.45 13.82
N ASN A 76 -0.06 17.56 13.15
CA ASN A 76 0.05 18.85 13.82
C ASN A 76 -1.12 19.75 13.44
N ASN A 77 -2.08 19.78 14.38
CA ASN A 77 -2.94 20.89 14.80
C ASN A 77 -4.09 21.39 13.91
N SER A 78 -5.27 21.21 14.49
CA SER A 78 -6.35 22.20 14.67
C SER A 78 -6.62 23.17 13.52
N LEU A 79 -7.25 22.68 12.50
CA LEU A 79 -8.15 23.50 11.69
C LEU A 79 -9.42 23.75 12.48
N SER A 80 -10.04 24.91 12.27
CA SER A 80 -11.31 25.22 12.90
C SER A 80 -12.33 24.12 12.54
N GLN A 81 -13.07 23.65 13.54
CA GLN A 81 -14.07 22.58 13.35
C GLN A 81 -15.12 22.92 12.28
N GLU A 82 -15.36 24.20 12.02
CA GLU A 82 -16.34 24.68 11.03
C GLU A 82 -15.87 24.45 9.59
N ALA A 83 -14.61 24.77 9.26
CA ALA A 83 -14.04 24.49 7.93
C ALA A 83 -13.93 22.98 7.65
N LEU A 84 -13.69 22.20 8.71
CA LEU A 84 -13.66 20.74 8.65
C LEU A 84 -15.04 20.11 8.43
N SER A 85 -16.14 20.70 8.95
CA SER A 85 -17.45 20.07 8.92
C SER A 85 -18.06 19.97 7.51
N GLU A 86 -17.92 21.00 6.69
CA GLU A 86 -18.37 20.98 5.30
C GLU A 86 -17.50 20.09 4.42
N TYR A 87 -16.19 20.12 4.67
CA TYR A 87 -15.22 19.25 4.03
C TYR A 87 -15.41 17.77 4.43
N GLN A 88 -15.70 17.50 5.70
CA GLN A 88 -15.93 16.14 6.20
C GLN A 88 -17.08 15.41 5.50
N GLN A 89 -18.14 16.10 5.12
CA GLN A 89 -19.23 15.48 4.36
C GLN A 89 -18.77 14.97 2.98
N ARG A 90 -17.90 15.74 2.32
CA ARG A 90 -17.32 15.35 1.02
C ARG A 90 -16.21 14.31 1.17
N LEU A 91 -15.54 14.29 2.33
CA LEU A 91 -14.51 13.33 2.66
C LEU A 91 -15.02 11.93 3.04
N ASN A 92 -16.32 11.76 3.29
CA ASN A 92 -16.87 10.48 3.75
C ASN A 92 -16.45 9.30 2.87
N ASN A 93 -16.43 9.47 1.55
CA ASN A 93 -16.00 8.43 0.63
C ASN A 93 -14.51 8.13 0.76
N THR A 94 -13.66 9.17 0.78
CA THR A 94 -12.23 9.01 1.02
C THR A 94 -11.96 8.35 2.38
N GLU A 95 -12.73 8.71 3.40
CA GLU A 95 -12.65 8.12 4.74
C GLU A 95 -13.01 6.64 4.76
N GLN A 96 -14.13 6.27 4.13
CA GLN A 96 -14.57 4.87 4.01
C GLN A 96 -13.54 4.00 3.26
N LEU A 97 -12.97 4.52 2.18
CA LEU A 97 -11.88 3.86 1.48
C LEU A 97 -10.63 3.70 2.36
N ALA A 98 -10.22 4.79 3.01
CA ALA A 98 -9.03 4.80 3.85
C ALA A 98 -9.12 3.82 5.04
N GLN A 99 -10.31 3.53 5.52
CA GLN A 99 -10.54 2.58 6.62
C GLN A 99 -10.34 1.11 6.23
N ARG A 100 -10.31 0.78 4.94
CA ARG A 100 -10.07 -0.60 4.48
C ARG A 100 -8.63 -1.07 4.70
N VAL A 101 -7.70 -0.14 4.92
CA VAL A 101 -6.30 -0.43 5.22
C VAL A 101 -5.88 0.27 6.51
N THR A 102 -5.00 -0.36 7.25
CA THR A 102 -4.49 0.19 8.53
C THR A 102 -3.45 1.28 8.32
N SER A 103 -2.72 1.25 7.20
CA SER A 103 -1.63 2.17 6.88
C SER A 103 -1.46 2.31 5.38
N SER A 104 -1.18 3.53 4.90
CA SER A 104 -0.75 3.80 3.52
C SER A 104 0.74 3.48 3.28
N ARG A 105 1.46 3.12 4.33
CA ARG A 105 2.91 2.93 4.32
C ARG A 105 3.32 1.46 4.22
N GLN A 106 2.35 0.55 4.25
CA GLN A 106 2.55 -0.89 4.18
C GLN A 106 1.70 -1.50 3.08
N ASN A 107 2.26 -2.48 2.39
CA ASN A 107 1.62 -3.18 1.30
C ASN A 107 1.95 -4.68 1.37
N ALA A 108 0.93 -5.52 1.39
CA ALA A 108 1.09 -6.97 1.51
C ALA A 108 1.64 -7.61 0.23
N ALA A 109 1.36 -7.04 -0.97
CA ALA A 109 1.78 -7.66 -2.24
C ALA A 109 3.30 -7.78 -2.40
N PRO A 110 4.12 -6.73 -2.16
CA PRO A 110 5.57 -6.86 -2.20
C PRO A 110 6.13 -7.84 -1.16
N LEU A 111 5.54 -7.90 0.04
CA LEU A 111 5.95 -8.85 1.08
C LEU A 111 5.65 -10.28 0.67
N TYR A 112 4.47 -10.54 0.10
CA TYR A 112 4.12 -11.86 -0.40
C TYR A 112 5.03 -12.28 -1.56
N LEU A 113 5.29 -11.38 -2.53
CA LEU A 113 6.20 -11.64 -3.63
C LEU A 113 7.63 -11.93 -3.16
N ALA A 114 8.12 -11.20 -2.13
CA ALA A 114 9.41 -11.45 -1.52
C ALA A 114 9.48 -12.86 -0.90
N GLY A 115 8.43 -13.26 -0.17
CA GLY A 115 8.30 -14.60 0.38
C GLY A 115 8.38 -15.69 -0.70
N LEU A 116 7.66 -15.52 -1.81
CA LEU A 116 7.70 -16.44 -2.96
C LEU A 116 9.11 -16.55 -3.57
N LEU A 117 9.82 -15.44 -3.72
CA LEU A 117 11.19 -15.43 -4.23
C LEU A 117 12.17 -16.12 -3.27
N TYR A 118 12.01 -15.93 -1.96
CA TYR A 118 12.80 -16.64 -0.96
C TYR A 118 12.49 -18.15 -0.97
N GLU A 119 11.23 -18.52 -1.07
CA GLU A 119 10.83 -19.93 -1.14
C GLU A 119 11.37 -20.62 -2.39
N ALA A 120 11.33 -19.95 -3.57
CA ALA A 120 11.92 -20.47 -4.81
C ALA A 120 13.43 -20.75 -4.67
N LYS A 121 14.12 -20.02 -3.79
CA LYS A 121 15.54 -20.23 -3.46
C LYS A 121 15.75 -21.14 -2.26
N ARG A 122 14.72 -21.80 -1.77
CA ARG A 122 14.74 -22.68 -0.59
C ARG A 122 15.17 -21.98 0.72
N LYS A 123 15.01 -20.66 0.79
CA LYS A 123 15.22 -19.86 2.00
C LYS A 123 13.92 -19.77 2.79
N PHE A 124 13.51 -20.90 3.35
CA PHE A 124 12.18 -21.06 3.94
C PHE A 124 11.97 -20.19 5.20
N ASP A 125 13.02 -19.94 5.98
CA ASP A 125 12.95 -19.05 7.15
C ASP A 125 12.65 -17.61 6.75
N ASP A 126 13.36 -17.09 5.75
CA ASP A 126 13.14 -15.74 5.22
C ASP A 126 11.75 -15.64 4.59
N ALA A 127 11.33 -16.66 3.83
CA ALA A 127 10.00 -16.72 3.23
C ALA A 127 8.89 -16.67 4.30
N LEU A 128 9.03 -17.43 5.38
CA LEU A 128 8.07 -17.44 6.49
C LEU A 128 7.93 -16.07 7.15
N ILE A 129 9.05 -15.36 7.34
CA ILE A 129 9.05 -14.00 7.91
C ILE A 129 8.22 -13.06 7.02
N ASP A 130 8.46 -13.07 5.71
CA ASP A 130 7.77 -12.18 4.79
C ASP A 130 6.29 -12.55 4.63
N TYR A 131 5.93 -13.83 4.58
CA TYR A 131 4.54 -14.26 4.58
C TYR A 131 3.79 -13.86 5.85
N LYS A 132 4.41 -13.95 7.02
CA LYS A 132 3.82 -13.48 8.28
C LYS A 132 3.62 -11.96 8.29
N ARG A 133 4.59 -11.20 7.78
CA ARG A 133 4.45 -9.74 7.63
C ARG A 133 3.29 -9.41 6.68
N ALA A 134 3.20 -10.09 5.53
CA ALA A 134 2.08 -9.92 4.61
C ALA A 134 0.74 -10.28 5.27
N LEU A 135 0.68 -11.41 5.97
CA LEU A 135 -0.52 -11.87 6.66
C LEU A 135 -0.98 -10.90 7.75
N SER A 136 -0.06 -10.22 8.43
CA SER A 136 -0.43 -9.21 9.44
C SER A 136 -1.21 -8.02 8.84
N LEU A 137 -1.02 -7.73 7.55
CA LEU A 137 -1.73 -6.67 6.84
C LEU A 137 -3.08 -7.13 6.28
N VAL A 138 -3.19 -8.41 5.92
CA VAL A 138 -4.41 -9.02 5.37
C VAL A 138 -4.73 -10.34 6.10
N PRO A 139 -5.09 -10.29 7.38
CA PRO A 139 -5.16 -11.47 8.25
C PRO A 139 -6.18 -12.51 7.79
N ASN A 140 -7.19 -12.11 7.01
CA ASN A 140 -8.24 -13.00 6.51
C ASN A 140 -7.90 -13.61 5.14
N ASN A 141 -6.73 -13.33 4.55
CA ASN A 141 -6.32 -13.92 3.28
C ASN A 141 -5.94 -15.39 3.47
N ARG A 142 -6.78 -16.26 2.96
CA ARG A 142 -6.65 -17.72 3.12
C ARG A 142 -5.36 -18.27 2.51
N PHE A 143 -4.94 -17.76 1.35
CA PHE A 143 -3.73 -18.23 0.68
C PHE A 143 -2.48 -17.96 1.53
N LEU A 144 -2.39 -16.74 2.10
CA LEU A 144 -1.32 -16.40 3.03
C LEU A 144 -1.35 -17.24 4.31
N GLN A 145 -2.55 -17.49 4.87
CA GLN A 145 -2.69 -18.37 6.03
C GLN A 145 -2.19 -19.78 5.71
N GLU A 146 -2.58 -20.34 4.56
CA GLU A 146 -2.14 -21.67 4.10
C GLU A 146 -0.62 -21.73 3.91
N ASP A 147 0.00 -20.71 3.32
CA ASP A 147 1.44 -20.63 3.10
C ASP A 147 2.22 -20.51 4.43
N VAL A 148 1.78 -19.67 5.35
CA VAL A 148 2.36 -19.55 6.70
C VAL A 148 2.30 -20.89 7.43
N ILE A 149 1.14 -21.57 7.43
CA ILE A 149 0.98 -22.86 8.08
C ILE A 149 1.87 -23.93 7.43
N ARG A 150 1.92 -23.96 6.11
CA ARG A 150 2.72 -24.92 5.34
C ARG A 150 4.20 -24.79 5.66
N LEU A 151 4.76 -23.58 5.59
CA LEU A 151 6.16 -23.34 5.88
C LEU A 151 6.49 -23.52 7.35
N ALA A 152 5.64 -23.06 8.28
CA ALA A 152 5.86 -23.24 9.71
C ALA A 152 5.87 -24.73 10.09
N ARG A 153 5.04 -25.56 9.46
CA ARG A 153 5.09 -27.03 9.64
C ARG A 153 6.37 -27.61 9.09
N GLN A 154 6.79 -27.21 7.89
CA GLN A 154 8.03 -27.67 7.28
C GLN A 154 9.27 -27.33 8.12
N LEU A 155 9.28 -26.17 8.76
CA LEU A 155 10.34 -25.70 9.64
C LEU A 155 10.19 -26.19 11.08
N ASN A 156 9.18 -27.00 11.38
CA ASN A 156 8.85 -27.50 12.71
C ASN A 156 8.59 -26.40 13.77
N ARG A 157 8.06 -25.25 13.33
CA ARG A 157 7.73 -24.07 14.14
C ARG A 157 6.25 -24.04 14.52
N LYS A 158 5.82 -24.98 15.37
CA LYS A 158 4.40 -25.17 15.73
C LYS A 158 3.75 -23.94 16.38
N ASP A 159 4.52 -23.15 17.11
CA ASP A 159 4.01 -21.97 17.82
C ASP A 159 3.61 -20.83 16.87
N GLU A 160 4.17 -20.81 15.66
CA GLU A 160 3.97 -19.75 14.68
C GLU A 160 2.59 -19.77 14.01
N PHE A 161 1.84 -20.87 14.14
CA PHE A 161 0.51 -21.00 13.52
C PHE A 161 -0.59 -21.46 14.50
N LYS A 162 -0.36 -21.38 15.80
CA LYS A 162 -1.38 -21.76 16.81
C LYS A 162 -2.70 -21.01 16.60
N ASN A 163 -2.64 -19.73 16.25
CA ASN A 163 -3.82 -18.89 16.01
C ASN A 163 -4.52 -19.23 14.70
N LEU A 164 -3.91 -20.02 13.82
CA LEU A 164 -4.43 -20.45 12.52
C LEU A 164 -4.84 -21.92 12.53
N ALA A 165 -4.96 -22.55 13.72
CA ALA A 165 -5.24 -23.98 13.86
C ALA A 165 -6.52 -24.47 13.17
N ASN A 166 -7.50 -23.57 12.99
CA ASN A 166 -8.79 -23.87 12.35
C ASN A 166 -8.75 -23.75 10.82
N VAL A 167 -7.63 -23.29 10.24
CA VAL A 167 -7.50 -23.19 8.77
C VAL A 167 -7.19 -24.56 8.20
N ALA A 168 -8.08 -25.05 7.36
CA ALA A 168 -7.86 -26.30 6.63
C ALA A 168 -6.73 -26.12 5.61
N THR A 169 -5.63 -26.84 5.79
CA THR A 169 -4.52 -26.82 4.84
C THR A 169 -4.45 -28.15 4.10
N LYS A 170 -4.24 -28.10 2.79
CA LYS A 170 -3.92 -29.29 2.02
C LYS A 170 -2.46 -29.65 2.26
N SER A 171 -2.20 -30.93 2.56
CA SER A 171 -0.82 -31.43 2.59
C SER A 171 -0.31 -31.53 1.17
N ALA A 172 0.80 -30.85 0.87
CA ALA A 172 1.44 -30.99 -0.44
C ALA A 172 1.92 -32.43 -0.64
N LYS A 173 1.61 -33.04 -1.76
CA LYS A 173 2.14 -34.33 -2.15
C LYS A 173 3.49 -34.15 -2.84
N ASN A 174 4.35 -35.16 -2.73
CA ASN A 174 5.75 -35.10 -3.19
C ASN A 174 5.96 -34.81 -4.70
N ASN A 175 4.93 -34.73 -5.50
CA ASN A 175 5.01 -34.46 -6.95
C ASN A 175 4.05 -33.35 -7.42
N GLU A 176 3.67 -32.45 -6.54
CA GLU A 176 2.79 -31.33 -6.89
C GLU A 176 3.60 -30.03 -7.00
N GLY A 177 3.33 -29.26 -8.07
CA GLY A 177 3.82 -27.90 -8.23
C GLY A 177 2.77 -26.88 -7.77
N THR A 178 3.23 -25.71 -7.37
CA THR A 178 2.35 -24.58 -7.01
C THR A 178 2.37 -23.55 -8.13
N VAL A 179 1.20 -23.13 -8.57
CA VAL A 179 1.02 -21.99 -9.48
C VAL A 179 0.41 -20.85 -8.66
N VAL A 180 1.07 -19.71 -8.66
CA VAL A 180 0.57 -18.49 -8.03
C VAL A 180 0.08 -17.55 -9.13
N ILE A 181 -1.15 -17.08 -9.02
CA ILE A 181 -1.78 -16.18 -9.97
C ILE A 181 -2.02 -14.85 -9.27
N PHE A 182 -1.31 -13.81 -9.71
CA PHE A 182 -1.61 -12.43 -9.37
C PHE A 182 -2.61 -11.88 -10.38
N TYR A 183 -3.76 -11.46 -9.87
CA TYR A 183 -4.77 -10.79 -10.67
C TYR A 183 -4.78 -9.31 -10.25
N GLU A 184 -4.60 -8.45 -11.22
CA GLU A 184 -4.64 -7.00 -11.04
C GLU A 184 -5.89 -6.46 -11.72
N GLU A 185 -6.63 -5.67 -10.99
CA GLU A 185 -7.88 -5.08 -11.43
C GLU A 185 -7.81 -3.57 -11.23
N ASP A 186 -8.13 -2.85 -12.30
CA ASP A 186 -8.35 -1.41 -12.33
C ASP A 186 -7.21 -0.51 -11.79
N PHE A 187 -7.51 0.76 -11.63
CA PHE A 187 -6.57 1.80 -11.19
C PHE A 187 -7.09 2.50 -9.94
N ALA A 188 -6.20 3.18 -9.23
CA ALA A 188 -6.62 4.15 -8.22
C ALA A 188 -7.44 5.26 -8.91
N PRO A 189 -8.60 5.68 -8.35
CA PRO A 189 -9.40 6.73 -8.94
C PRO A 189 -8.62 8.05 -9.01
N ALA A 190 -8.98 8.89 -9.97
CA ALA A 190 -8.44 10.24 -10.03
C ALA A 190 -8.92 11.05 -8.81
N LYS A 191 -8.07 11.96 -8.34
CA LYS A 191 -8.47 12.94 -7.32
C LYS A 191 -9.37 13.98 -7.97
N GLU A 192 -10.41 14.37 -7.27
CA GLU A 192 -11.27 15.49 -7.57
C GLU A 192 -10.88 16.70 -6.71
N GLU A 193 -11.28 17.89 -7.13
CA GLU A 193 -11.00 19.13 -6.43
C GLU A 193 -12.27 19.66 -5.77
N LEU A 194 -12.20 19.98 -4.49
CA LEU A 194 -13.22 20.69 -3.75
C LEU A 194 -12.74 22.10 -3.45
N PHE A 195 -13.46 23.11 -3.96
CA PHE A 195 -13.16 24.49 -3.70
C PHE A 195 -13.92 24.98 -2.47
N LEU A 196 -13.18 25.38 -1.44
CA LEU A 196 -13.75 25.92 -0.22
C LEU A 196 -13.39 27.38 -0.04
N PRO A 197 -14.35 28.27 0.29
CA PRO A 197 -14.04 29.63 0.70
C PRO A 197 -13.34 29.64 2.06
N PHE A 198 -12.22 30.31 2.14
CA PHE A 198 -11.44 30.46 3.35
C PHE A 198 -11.41 31.93 3.77
N PRO A 199 -11.92 32.29 4.96
CA PRO A 199 -11.90 33.67 5.45
C PRO A 199 -10.48 34.06 5.87
N TRP A 200 -9.97 35.17 5.33
CA TRP A 200 -8.75 35.81 5.77
C TRP A 200 -9.09 37.24 6.27
N PRO A 201 -8.33 37.87 7.16
CA PRO A 201 -8.71 39.13 7.78
C PRO A 201 -9.11 40.22 6.80
N GLU A 202 -8.59 40.23 5.58
CA GLU A 202 -8.84 41.30 4.60
C GLU A 202 -9.58 40.85 3.34
N ALA A 203 -9.77 39.50 3.13
CA ALA A 203 -10.41 38.97 1.91
C ALA A 203 -10.87 37.52 2.09
N TRP A 204 -11.74 37.05 1.19
CA TRP A 204 -12.09 35.66 1.04
C TRP A 204 -11.21 35.03 -0.04
N TYR A 205 -10.53 33.94 0.31
CA TYR A 205 -9.76 33.14 -0.62
C TYR A 205 -10.48 31.83 -0.90
N THR A 206 -10.30 31.30 -2.09
CA THR A 206 -10.79 29.97 -2.45
C THR A 206 -9.61 29.01 -2.45
N VAL A 207 -9.73 27.95 -1.68
CA VAL A 207 -8.69 26.90 -1.55
C VAL A 207 -9.22 25.63 -2.16
N ALA A 208 -8.40 24.98 -3.00
CA ALA A 208 -8.73 23.72 -3.65
C ALA A 208 -8.19 22.55 -2.83
N PHE A 209 -9.08 21.64 -2.38
CA PHE A 209 -8.72 20.45 -1.65
C PHE A 209 -8.94 19.20 -2.49
N PRO A 210 -7.95 18.29 -2.58
CA PRO A 210 -8.13 17.02 -3.24
C PRO A 210 -8.97 16.07 -2.37
N TYR A 211 -9.86 15.33 -3.01
CA TYR A 211 -10.61 14.23 -2.41
C TYR A 211 -10.85 13.11 -3.42
N TYR A 212 -11.30 11.94 -2.97
CA TYR A 212 -11.77 10.87 -3.83
C TYR A 212 -13.29 10.85 -3.81
N GLY A 213 -13.91 11.04 -4.99
CA GLY A 213 -15.36 10.99 -5.19
C GLY A 213 -15.91 9.57 -5.20
N ASP A 214 -17.03 9.38 -5.91
CA ASP A 214 -17.77 8.11 -5.93
C ASP A 214 -17.28 7.11 -6.98
N SER A 215 -16.21 7.40 -7.68
CA SER A 215 -15.68 6.59 -8.79
C SER A 215 -14.97 5.30 -8.36
N TRP A 216 -14.94 4.99 -7.07
CA TRP A 216 -14.35 3.78 -6.54
C TRP A 216 -15.33 2.59 -6.52
N HIS A 217 -14.79 1.39 -6.59
CA HIS A 217 -15.58 0.16 -6.44
C HIS A 217 -14.86 -0.88 -5.59
N SER A 218 -15.63 -1.86 -5.12
CA SER A 218 -15.04 -2.95 -4.37
C SER A 218 -14.32 -3.91 -5.31
N PRO A 219 -13.12 -4.39 -4.94
CA PRO A 219 -12.40 -5.38 -5.70
C PRO A 219 -13.29 -6.59 -6.00
N GLN A 220 -13.28 -7.07 -7.26
CA GLN A 220 -14.03 -8.23 -7.68
C GLN A 220 -13.12 -9.46 -7.72
N PRO A 221 -13.48 -10.59 -7.10
CA PRO A 221 -12.64 -11.76 -7.12
C PRO A 221 -12.62 -12.41 -8.51
N LEU A 222 -11.42 -12.73 -9.00
CA LEU A 222 -11.25 -13.59 -10.16
C LEU A 222 -11.64 -15.02 -9.79
N THR A 223 -12.58 -15.60 -10.52
CA THR A 223 -12.96 -17.02 -10.37
C THR A 223 -12.24 -17.86 -11.41
N ILE A 224 -11.46 -18.84 -10.94
CA ILE A 224 -10.71 -19.77 -11.77
C ILE A 224 -11.44 -21.10 -11.76
N GLN A 225 -11.80 -21.59 -12.94
CA GLN A 225 -12.38 -22.91 -13.15
C GLN A 225 -11.41 -23.75 -13.98
N HIS A 226 -11.20 -24.98 -13.57
CA HIS A 226 -10.39 -25.91 -14.33
C HIS A 226 -11.08 -27.27 -14.42
N THR A 227 -10.98 -27.90 -15.57
CA THR A 227 -11.68 -29.18 -15.89
C THR A 227 -11.37 -30.32 -14.90
N PHE A 228 -10.19 -30.25 -14.25
CA PHE A 228 -9.77 -31.27 -13.26
C PHE A 228 -10.01 -30.84 -11.80
N LEU A 229 -10.40 -29.59 -11.56
CA LEU A 229 -10.78 -29.12 -10.23
C LEU A 229 -12.28 -29.36 -10.02
N LYS A 230 -12.64 -30.07 -8.94
CA LYS A 230 -14.05 -30.27 -8.58
C LYS A 230 -14.73 -28.97 -8.17
N ASP A 231 -13.95 -28.03 -7.63
CA ASP A 231 -14.44 -26.75 -7.11
C ASP A 231 -13.75 -25.60 -7.85
N SER A 232 -14.47 -24.48 -7.99
CA SER A 232 -13.88 -23.23 -8.48
C SER A 232 -12.99 -22.61 -7.40
N LEU A 233 -11.89 -22.01 -7.81
CA LEU A 233 -10.99 -21.27 -6.96
C LEU A 233 -11.25 -19.77 -7.18
N SER A 234 -11.46 -19.01 -6.10
CA SER A 234 -11.62 -17.55 -6.15
C SER A 234 -10.38 -16.85 -5.60
N SER A 235 -9.92 -15.81 -6.30
CA SER A 235 -8.87 -14.94 -5.77
C SER A 235 -9.34 -14.22 -4.51
N GLN A 236 -8.37 -13.73 -3.73
CA GLN A 236 -8.64 -12.90 -2.56
C GLN A 236 -7.79 -11.63 -2.63
N VAL A 237 -8.32 -10.55 -2.09
CA VAL A 237 -7.62 -9.27 -2.06
C VAL A 237 -6.32 -9.41 -1.27
N LEU A 238 -5.22 -9.07 -1.92
CA LEU A 238 -3.89 -9.00 -1.30
C LEU A 238 -3.52 -7.54 -1.03
N THR A 239 -3.92 -6.64 -1.92
CA THR A 239 -3.70 -5.19 -1.79
C THR A 239 -4.89 -4.45 -2.40
N ASP A 240 -5.41 -3.47 -1.67
CA ASP A 240 -6.41 -2.52 -2.18
C ASP A 240 -5.71 -1.18 -2.46
N THR A 241 -5.37 -0.95 -3.73
CA THR A 241 -4.63 0.25 -4.17
C THR A 241 -5.48 1.52 -3.98
N GLN A 242 -6.80 1.43 -4.16
CA GLN A 242 -7.72 2.55 -3.94
C GLN A 242 -7.70 2.97 -2.47
N ALA A 243 -7.75 1.98 -1.56
CA ALA A 243 -7.69 2.23 -0.12
C ALA A 243 -6.33 2.80 0.32
N LEU A 244 -5.22 2.32 -0.26
CA LEU A 244 -3.88 2.88 0.00
C LEU A 244 -3.78 4.34 -0.44
N ALA A 245 -4.33 4.67 -1.62
CA ALA A 245 -4.35 6.03 -2.15
C ALA A 245 -5.20 6.97 -1.27
N ALA A 246 -6.40 6.54 -0.88
CA ALA A 246 -7.27 7.29 0.01
C ALA A 246 -6.64 7.48 1.41
N ARG A 247 -6.01 6.43 1.94
CA ARG A 247 -5.31 6.51 3.22
C ARG A 247 -4.12 7.45 3.16
N ALA A 248 -3.32 7.41 2.09
CA ALA A 248 -2.20 8.32 1.90
C ALA A 248 -2.66 9.78 1.81
N LEU A 249 -3.78 10.05 1.13
CA LEU A 249 -4.37 11.37 1.09
C LEU A 249 -4.80 11.82 2.48
N LYS A 250 -5.54 10.98 3.22
CA LYS A 250 -5.97 11.26 4.60
C LYS A 250 -4.80 11.53 5.53
N ASP A 251 -3.75 10.72 5.49
CA ASP A 251 -2.56 10.86 6.34
C ASP A 251 -1.81 12.19 6.06
N ASN A 252 -2.05 12.84 4.92
CA ASN A 252 -1.41 14.09 4.51
C ASN A 252 -2.35 15.30 4.49
N TYR A 253 -3.63 15.17 4.89
CA TYR A 253 -4.59 16.28 4.84
C TYR A 253 -4.12 17.54 5.54
N VAL A 254 -3.61 17.40 6.77
CA VAL A 254 -3.18 18.56 7.56
C VAL A 254 -2.05 19.32 6.88
N SER A 255 -1.08 18.60 6.31
CA SER A 255 0.04 19.23 5.59
C SER A 255 -0.41 19.91 4.29
N LEU A 256 -1.42 19.35 3.62
CA LEU A 256 -2.03 19.95 2.43
C LEU A 256 -2.76 21.25 2.80
N LEU A 257 -3.56 21.22 3.87
CA LEU A 257 -4.29 22.37 4.37
C LEU A 257 -3.37 23.52 4.78
N ILE A 258 -2.32 23.22 5.57
CA ILE A 258 -1.34 24.23 5.99
C ILE A 258 -0.66 24.89 4.79
N ARG A 259 -0.28 24.12 3.78
CA ARG A 259 0.39 24.65 2.57
C ARG A 259 -0.49 25.58 1.74
N GLN A 260 -1.80 25.37 1.76
CA GLN A 260 -2.73 26.17 0.97
C GLN A 260 -3.26 27.41 1.72
N THR A 261 -3.04 27.48 3.03
CA THR A 261 -3.51 28.59 3.88
C THR A 261 -2.39 29.52 4.33
N LEU A 262 -1.13 29.21 4.02
CA LEU A 262 0.04 30.06 4.26
C LEU A 262 0.45 30.78 2.99
#